data_45dad9e701db04f8fce934265c8bc990
#
_entry.id   45dad9e701db04f8fce934265c8bc990
#
_cell.length_a   1.000
_cell.length_b   1.000
_cell.length_c   1.000
_cell.angle_alpha   90.00
_cell.angle_beta   90.00
_cell.angle_gamma   90.00
#
_symmetry.space_group_name_H-M   'P 1'
#
loop_
_entity.id
_entity.type
_entity.pdbx_description
1 polymer ?
#
loop_
_entity_poly.entity_id
_entity_poly.type
_entity_poly.pdbx_seq_one_letter_code
_entity_poly.pdbx_strand_id
1 'polypeptide(L)'
;MQKDLSRRLIEATVRRALDRGIHAPDRATRNLVDMGLALTRGPIQRQLLTTVQRMLRKPDSAYYALARDALAHVDHERLLQFGVNLGYESCAKGAQRARGRAGRDPVPWALDLSVDSSIPGGAVRYPALLREAAALGIHTFLLRPQGDPAAVLALPPVVEDGAFVLLLDPPAITETALQALAGAPNVLVAVRAEAAPAGVPAACRRLRRARFPYAVYSTCHRAAPVLAGGWLSALAELHPLFVFLEAAEDCPPAEADALYQYICRLRACQTCPVVPVDLRRDVAFITRSIGGEGAPQPAAFDGSGSLRGAPARAGDPGYNLFCAGLGEILQRARPACRL
;
A
#
# COMPACT_ATOMS: atom_id res chain seq x y z
N MET A 1 10.79 -16.02 13.88
CA MET A 1 10.71 -14.84 14.78
C MET A 1 9.46 -14.97 15.64
N GLN A 2 9.57 -14.86 16.97
CA GLN A 2 8.41 -15.00 17.86
C GLN A 2 7.53 -13.75 17.75
N LYS A 3 6.27 -13.91 17.27
CA LYS A 3 5.30 -12.80 17.22
C LYS A 3 5.09 -12.26 18.64
N ASP A 4 5.13 -10.96 18.81
CA ASP A 4 4.89 -10.36 20.12
C ASP A 4 3.44 -10.59 20.60
N LEU A 5 3.23 -10.54 21.92
CA LEU A 5 1.93 -10.78 22.52
C LEU A 5 0.85 -9.81 22.03
N SER A 6 1.24 -8.57 21.77
CA SER A 6 0.31 -7.54 21.25
C SER A 6 -0.18 -7.90 19.85
N ARG A 7 0.70 -8.34 18.97
CA ARG A 7 0.34 -8.80 17.63
C ARG A 7 -0.63 -9.98 17.68
N ARG A 8 -0.34 -10.99 18.52
CA ARG A 8 -1.21 -12.18 18.69
C ARG A 8 -2.61 -11.78 19.17
N LEU A 9 -2.69 -10.85 20.12
CA LEU A 9 -3.96 -10.34 20.62
C LEU A 9 -4.75 -9.63 19.52
N ILE A 10 -4.09 -8.77 18.73
CA ILE A 10 -4.71 -8.07 17.61
C ILE A 10 -5.18 -9.07 16.54
N GLU A 11 -4.35 -10.02 16.14
CA GLU A 11 -4.71 -11.06 15.17
C GLU A 11 -5.94 -11.86 15.64
N ALA A 12 -5.96 -12.31 16.89
CA ALA A 12 -7.09 -13.04 17.45
C ALA A 12 -8.37 -12.22 17.50
N THR A 13 -8.22 -10.94 17.76
CA THR A 13 -9.33 -9.99 17.87
C THR A 13 -9.92 -9.67 16.50
N VAL A 14 -9.07 -9.39 15.51
CA VAL A 14 -9.48 -9.13 14.12
C VAL A 14 -10.11 -10.40 13.51
N ARG A 15 -9.52 -11.58 13.73
CA ARG A 15 -10.07 -12.86 13.28
C ARG A 15 -11.50 -13.08 13.80
N ARG A 16 -11.73 -12.90 15.10
CA ARG A 16 -13.08 -13.01 15.68
C ARG A 16 -14.06 -12.00 15.08
N ALA A 17 -13.58 -10.82 14.72
CA ALA A 17 -14.43 -9.80 14.13
C ALA A 17 -14.76 -10.12 12.67
N LEU A 18 -13.81 -10.67 11.90
CA LEU A 18 -14.06 -11.16 10.54
C LEU A 18 -15.07 -12.31 10.55
N ASP A 19 -14.91 -13.29 11.45
CA ASP A 19 -15.82 -14.44 11.58
C ASP A 19 -17.26 -13.98 11.96
N ARG A 20 -17.39 -13.04 12.88
CA ARG A 20 -18.69 -12.46 13.23
C ARG A 20 -19.26 -11.54 12.16
N GLY A 21 -18.40 -10.94 11.36
CA GLY A 21 -18.77 -10.03 10.27
C GLY A 21 -19.63 -10.67 9.19
N ILE A 22 -19.55 -11.99 9.02
CA ILE A 22 -20.40 -12.75 8.09
C ILE A 22 -21.89 -12.54 8.40
N HIS A 23 -22.27 -12.46 9.69
CA HIS A 23 -23.66 -12.35 10.11
C HIS A 23 -24.15 -10.91 10.34
N ALA A 24 -23.24 -9.97 10.64
CA ALA A 24 -23.56 -8.56 10.90
C ALA A 24 -22.42 -7.63 10.47
N PRO A 25 -22.16 -7.51 9.14
CA PRO A 25 -20.96 -6.87 8.62
C PRO A 25 -20.83 -5.40 9.01
N ASP A 26 -21.92 -4.64 9.02
CA ASP A 26 -21.90 -3.21 9.37
C ASP A 26 -21.53 -2.97 10.83
N ARG A 27 -22.05 -3.83 11.71
CA ARG A 27 -21.70 -3.79 13.15
C ARG A 27 -20.28 -4.27 13.39
N ALA A 28 -19.86 -5.31 12.72
CA ALA A 28 -18.51 -5.85 12.82
C ALA A 28 -17.46 -4.84 12.33
N THR A 29 -17.73 -4.13 11.25
CA THR A 29 -16.86 -3.09 10.72
C THR A 29 -16.69 -1.94 11.71
N ARG A 30 -17.78 -1.46 12.32
CA ARG A 30 -17.69 -0.43 13.38
C ARG A 30 -16.92 -0.93 14.58
N ASN A 31 -17.23 -2.12 15.07
CA ASN A 31 -16.54 -2.70 16.23
C ASN A 31 -15.04 -2.89 15.99
N LEU A 32 -14.61 -3.24 14.76
CA LEU A 32 -13.18 -3.33 14.40
C LEU A 32 -12.48 -1.98 14.53
N VAL A 33 -13.11 -0.91 14.06
CA VAL A 33 -12.55 0.45 14.16
C VAL A 33 -12.52 0.93 15.62
N ASP A 34 -13.60 0.72 16.36
CA ASP A 34 -13.69 1.09 17.79
C ASP A 34 -12.63 0.36 18.62
N MET A 35 -12.43 -0.91 18.32
CA MET A 35 -11.41 -1.75 18.95
C MET A 35 -10.00 -1.31 18.55
N GLY A 36 -9.78 -0.98 17.28
CA GLY A 36 -8.53 -0.37 16.81
C GLY A 36 -8.22 0.90 17.58
N LEU A 37 -9.21 1.77 17.81
CA LEU A 37 -9.09 2.99 18.62
C LEU A 37 -8.75 2.68 20.08
N ALA A 38 -9.40 1.69 20.70
CA ALA A 38 -9.13 1.30 22.07
C ALA A 38 -7.72 0.73 22.28
N LEU A 39 -7.19 0.02 21.27
CA LEU A 39 -5.84 -0.57 21.31
C LEU A 39 -4.74 0.41 20.90
N THR A 40 -5.09 1.57 20.34
CA THR A 40 -4.15 2.53 19.79
C THR A 40 -3.58 3.44 20.88
N ARG A 41 -2.23 3.45 20.99
CA ARG A 41 -1.50 4.30 21.95
C ARG A 41 -0.87 5.55 21.33
N GLY A 42 -0.84 5.66 19.99
CA GLY A 42 -0.22 6.77 19.26
C GLY A 42 -1.24 7.84 18.81
N PRO A 43 -0.90 9.16 18.86
CA PRO A 43 -1.81 10.22 18.45
C PRO A 43 -2.22 10.12 16.98
N ILE A 44 -1.30 9.74 16.12
CA ILE A 44 -1.50 9.66 14.67
C ILE A 44 -2.44 8.51 14.28
N GLN A 45 -2.21 7.33 14.86
CA GLN A 45 -3.09 6.18 14.66
C GLN A 45 -4.49 6.48 15.16
N ARG A 46 -4.58 7.15 16.32
CA ARG A 46 -5.86 7.60 16.86
C ARG A 46 -6.55 8.56 15.90
N GLN A 47 -5.83 9.52 15.33
CA GLN A 47 -6.36 10.46 14.33
C GLN A 47 -6.87 9.73 13.08
N LEU A 48 -6.09 8.79 12.54
CA LEU A 48 -6.48 7.98 11.38
C LEU A 48 -7.74 7.17 11.68
N LEU A 49 -7.74 6.40 12.76
CA LEU A 49 -8.88 5.56 13.15
C LEU A 49 -10.11 6.40 13.53
N THR A 50 -9.93 7.58 14.15
CA THR A 50 -11.03 8.53 14.41
C THR A 50 -11.62 9.05 13.10
N THR A 51 -10.80 9.26 12.08
CA THR A 51 -11.26 9.65 10.74
C THR A 51 -12.10 8.54 10.12
N VAL A 52 -11.61 7.29 10.16
CA VAL A 52 -12.38 6.12 9.68
C VAL A 52 -13.66 5.94 10.48
N GLN A 53 -13.62 6.05 11.81
CA GLN A 53 -14.81 5.99 12.66
C GLN A 53 -15.85 7.05 12.27
N ARG A 54 -15.39 8.30 12.01
CA ARG A 54 -16.27 9.39 11.56
C ARG A 54 -16.90 9.07 10.21
N MET A 55 -16.13 8.48 9.28
CA MET A 55 -16.65 8.03 7.99
C MET A 55 -17.75 6.98 8.16
N LEU A 56 -17.60 6.03 9.07
CA LEU A 56 -18.57 4.97 9.36
C LEU A 56 -19.78 5.43 10.22
N ARG A 57 -19.83 6.68 10.65
CA ARG A 57 -21.03 7.26 11.29
C ARG A 57 -22.14 7.61 10.29
N LYS A 58 -21.83 7.71 9.01
CA LYS A 58 -22.84 7.91 7.96
C LYS A 58 -23.56 6.58 7.71
N PRO A 59 -24.86 6.46 8.01
CA PRO A 59 -25.58 5.19 7.86
C PRO A 59 -25.74 4.76 6.39
N ASP A 60 -25.69 5.72 5.47
CA ASP A 60 -25.79 5.58 4.02
C ASP A 60 -24.43 5.47 3.32
N SER A 61 -23.34 5.34 4.06
CA SER A 61 -22.00 5.20 3.49
C SER A 61 -21.89 3.95 2.62
N ALA A 62 -21.48 4.13 1.37
CA ALA A 62 -21.19 3.01 0.46
C ALA A 62 -20.04 2.10 0.97
N TYR A 63 -19.25 2.55 1.93
CA TYR A 63 -18.19 1.74 2.54
C TYR A 63 -18.73 0.55 3.35
N TYR A 64 -19.98 0.58 3.79
CA TYR A 64 -20.62 -0.62 4.34
C TYR A 64 -20.86 -1.70 3.27
N ALA A 65 -21.23 -1.28 2.05
CA ALA A 65 -21.33 -2.22 0.93
C ALA A 65 -19.95 -2.79 0.56
N LEU A 66 -18.90 -1.96 0.54
CA LEU A 66 -17.52 -2.41 0.36
C LEU A 66 -17.11 -3.43 1.41
N ALA A 67 -17.38 -3.16 2.70
CA ALA A 67 -17.02 -4.08 3.78
C ALA A 67 -17.77 -5.42 3.66
N ARG A 68 -19.07 -5.40 3.32
CA ARG A 68 -19.86 -6.62 3.07
C ARG A 68 -19.29 -7.42 1.91
N ASP A 69 -18.94 -6.75 0.80
CA ASP A 69 -18.36 -7.39 -0.37
C ASP A 69 -16.99 -8.01 -0.07
N ALA A 70 -16.14 -7.28 0.66
CA ALA A 70 -14.83 -7.77 1.09
C ALA A 70 -14.94 -9.04 1.95
N LEU A 71 -15.83 -9.03 2.96
CA LEU A 71 -16.07 -10.19 3.83
C LEU A 71 -16.63 -11.41 3.08
N ALA A 72 -17.45 -11.19 2.06
CA ALA A 72 -18.04 -12.27 1.28
C ALA A 72 -17.07 -12.91 0.28
N HIS A 73 -16.17 -12.12 -0.31
CA HIS A 73 -15.43 -12.54 -1.49
C HIS A 73 -13.91 -12.59 -1.32
N VAL A 74 -13.35 -11.98 -0.29
CA VAL A 74 -11.91 -12.09 -0.01
C VAL A 74 -11.66 -13.17 1.03
N ASP A 75 -10.53 -13.86 0.91
CA ASP A 75 -10.08 -14.81 1.92
C ASP A 75 -9.79 -14.09 3.24
N HIS A 76 -10.32 -14.59 4.35
CA HIS A 76 -10.23 -13.94 5.64
C HIS A 76 -8.81 -13.91 6.20
N GLU A 77 -7.99 -14.93 5.91
CA GLU A 77 -6.59 -14.95 6.32
C GLU A 77 -5.79 -13.87 5.57
N ARG A 78 -6.09 -13.66 4.28
CA ARG A 78 -5.49 -12.57 3.50
C ARG A 78 -5.90 -11.19 4.01
N LEU A 79 -7.18 -10.98 4.31
CA LEU A 79 -7.64 -9.73 4.94
C LEU A 79 -6.95 -9.50 6.29
N LEU A 80 -6.86 -10.54 7.10
CA LEU A 80 -6.23 -10.49 8.42
C LEU A 80 -4.74 -10.13 8.31
N GLN A 81 -3.98 -10.91 7.55
CA GLN A 81 -2.52 -10.77 7.49
C GLN A 81 -2.12 -9.44 6.82
N PHE A 82 -2.73 -9.10 5.68
CA PHE A 82 -2.47 -7.83 5.02
C PHE A 82 -2.87 -6.65 5.93
N GLY A 83 -4.06 -6.69 6.54
CA GLY A 83 -4.57 -5.62 7.40
C GLY A 83 -3.74 -5.43 8.67
N VAL A 84 -3.34 -6.53 9.34
CA VAL A 84 -2.49 -6.46 10.55
C VAL A 84 -1.08 -5.97 10.19
N ASN A 85 -0.50 -6.46 9.09
CA ASN A 85 0.83 -6.00 8.66
C ASN A 85 0.81 -4.50 8.32
N LEU A 86 -0.19 -4.05 7.57
CA LEU A 86 -0.32 -2.63 7.21
C LEU A 86 -0.64 -1.76 8.45
N GLY A 87 -1.63 -2.15 9.24
CA GLY A 87 -2.11 -1.33 10.36
C GLY A 87 -1.22 -1.41 11.60
N TYR A 88 -0.78 -2.60 11.98
CA TYR A 88 0.00 -2.77 13.20
C TYR A 88 1.51 -2.68 12.96
N GLU A 89 2.08 -3.53 12.09
CA GLU A 89 3.54 -3.53 11.90
C GLU A 89 4.03 -2.25 11.23
N SER A 90 3.34 -1.81 10.18
CA SER A 90 3.77 -0.66 9.39
C SER A 90 3.40 0.67 10.03
N CYS A 91 2.14 0.85 10.45
CA CYS A 91 1.70 2.12 11.04
C CYS A 91 1.97 2.20 12.54
N ALA A 92 1.54 1.21 13.34
CA ALA A 92 1.64 1.29 14.81
C ALA A 92 3.07 1.14 15.30
N LYS A 93 3.74 0.05 14.97
CA LYS A 93 5.15 -0.15 15.31
C LYS A 93 6.07 0.76 14.52
N GLY A 94 5.76 1.04 13.24
CA GLY A 94 6.52 2.01 12.44
C GLY A 94 6.61 3.36 13.11
N ALA A 95 5.49 3.92 13.57
CA ALA A 95 5.46 5.16 14.33
C ALA A 95 6.21 5.08 15.68
N GLN A 96 6.16 3.93 16.35
CA GLN A 96 6.90 3.71 17.59
C GLN A 96 8.43 3.65 17.34
N ARG A 97 8.84 2.95 16.29
CA ARG A 97 10.25 2.87 15.85
C ARG A 97 10.78 4.23 15.41
N ALA A 98 9.98 5.01 14.65
CA ALA A 98 10.35 6.36 14.24
C ALA A 98 10.58 7.28 15.44
N ARG A 99 9.71 7.24 16.46
CA ARG A 99 9.88 8.01 17.70
C ARG A 99 11.09 7.57 18.54
N GLY A 100 11.33 6.26 18.63
CA GLY A 100 12.52 5.72 19.33
C GLY A 100 13.83 6.07 18.65
N ARG A 101 13.79 6.54 17.41
CA ARG A 101 14.91 7.07 16.63
C ARG A 101 14.95 8.60 16.57
N ALA A 102 14.20 9.30 17.43
CA ALA A 102 14.24 10.75 17.52
C ALA A 102 15.71 11.22 17.68
N GLY A 103 16.21 12.03 16.73
CA GLY A 103 17.62 12.39 16.59
C GLY A 103 18.49 11.41 15.79
N ARG A 104 17.95 10.26 15.37
CA ARG A 104 18.56 9.32 14.41
C ARG A 104 17.81 9.36 13.08
N ASP A 105 18.29 8.58 12.13
CA ASP A 105 17.85 8.59 10.74
C ASP A 105 16.36 8.31 10.57
N PRO A 106 15.54 9.26 10.09
CA PRO A 106 14.16 9.01 9.75
C PRO A 106 14.09 8.02 8.58
N VAL A 107 13.24 7.01 8.70
CA VAL A 107 12.99 6.00 7.66
C VAL A 107 11.65 6.27 6.98
N PRO A 108 11.53 6.04 5.67
CA PRO A 108 10.25 6.14 4.97
C PRO A 108 9.27 5.09 5.48
N TRP A 109 7.97 5.39 5.43
CA TRP A 109 6.94 4.43 5.79
C TRP A 109 6.82 3.28 4.79
N ALA A 110 7.05 3.56 3.49
CA ALA A 110 6.94 2.59 2.41
C ALA A 110 8.16 2.63 1.50
N LEU A 111 8.46 1.50 0.89
CA LEU A 111 9.45 1.32 -0.15
C LEU A 111 8.74 1.00 -1.47
N ASP A 112 8.97 1.80 -2.51
CA ASP A 112 8.47 1.58 -3.88
C ASP A 112 9.62 1.07 -4.75
N LEU A 113 9.52 -0.15 -5.24
CA LEU A 113 10.56 -0.81 -6.01
C LEU A 113 10.06 -1.21 -7.39
N SER A 114 10.74 -0.74 -8.43
CA SER A 114 10.70 -1.39 -9.73
C SER A 114 11.70 -2.55 -9.72
N VAL A 115 11.20 -3.78 -9.86
CA VAL A 115 11.99 -5.00 -9.79
C VAL A 115 12.27 -5.48 -11.19
N ASP A 116 13.53 -5.41 -11.61
CA ASP A 116 14.00 -5.91 -12.92
C ASP A 116 14.73 -7.24 -12.72
N SER A 117 14.14 -8.31 -13.25
CA SER A 117 14.71 -9.66 -13.19
C SER A 117 15.92 -9.85 -14.07
N SER A 118 16.14 -8.97 -15.04
CA SER A 118 17.28 -9.05 -15.99
C SER A 118 18.60 -8.54 -15.39
N ILE A 119 18.55 -7.80 -14.28
CA ILE A 119 19.76 -7.26 -13.65
C ILE A 119 20.57 -8.37 -12.98
N PRO A 120 21.85 -8.52 -13.33
CA PRO A 120 22.75 -9.48 -12.67
C PRO A 120 22.75 -9.31 -11.13
N GLY A 121 22.55 -10.40 -10.42
CA GLY A 121 22.49 -10.39 -8.95
C GLY A 121 21.15 -9.94 -8.36
N GLY A 122 20.17 -9.51 -9.16
CA GLY A 122 18.87 -9.06 -8.71
C GLY A 122 18.13 -10.12 -7.86
N ALA A 123 18.19 -11.39 -8.27
CA ALA A 123 17.56 -12.50 -7.55
C ALA A 123 18.05 -12.65 -6.09
N VAL A 124 19.29 -12.26 -5.79
CA VAL A 124 19.87 -12.26 -4.44
C VAL A 124 19.64 -10.92 -3.74
N ARG A 125 19.81 -9.82 -4.47
CA ARG A 125 19.78 -8.47 -3.91
C ARG A 125 18.39 -8.05 -3.45
N TYR A 126 17.34 -8.31 -4.26
CA TYR A 126 15.97 -7.89 -3.85
C TYR A 126 15.48 -8.53 -2.56
N PRO A 127 15.62 -9.87 -2.34
CA PRO A 127 15.29 -10.46 -1.04
C PRO A 127 16.11 -9.90 0.12
N ALA A 128 17.42 -9.66 -0.09
CA ALA A 128 18.29 -9.06 0.93
C ALA A 128 17.84 -7.63 1.27
N LEU A 129 17.50 -6.82 0.26
CA LEU A 129 16.99 -5.47 0.40
C LEU A 129 15.69 -5.42 1.21
N LEU A 130 14.74 -6.33 0.97
CA LEU A 130 13.50 -6.37 1.73
C LEU A 130 13.74 -6.70 3.20
N ARG A 131 14.68 -7.61 3.51
CA ARG A 131 15.08 -7.90 4.90
C ARG A 131 15.78 -6.69 5.54
N GLU A 132 16.65 -5.99 4.80
CA GLU A 132 17.29 -4.76 5.24
C GLU A 132 16.25 -3.67 5.55
N ALA A 133 15.26 -3.48 4.67
CA ALA A 133 14.16 -2.57 4.86
C ALA A 133 13.34 -2.89 6.11
N ALA A 134 12.99 -4.16 6.32
CA ALA A 134 12.27 -4.63 7.49
C ALA A 134 13.08 -4.40 8.79
N ALA A 135 14.39 -4.63 8.76
CA ALA A 135 15.30 -4.34 9.88
C ALA A 135 15.36 -2.84 10.21
N LEU A 136 15.24 -1.97 9.20
CA LEU A 136 15.11 -0.53 9.37
C LEU A 136 13.71 -0.11 9.87
N GLY A 137 12.73 -1.01 9.82
CA GLY A 137 11.35 -0.75 10.26
C GLY A 137 10.39 -0.39 9.15
N ILE A 138 10.75 -0.59 7.89
CA ILE A 138 9.89 -0.41 6.71
C ILE A 138 9.17 -1.73 6.47
N HIS A 139 7.84 -1.75 6.61
CA HIS A 139 7.00 -2.94 6.46
C HIS A 139 5.89 -2.76 5.42
N THR A 140 5.94 -1.72 4.60
CA THR A 140 5.05 -1.53 3.43
C THR A 140 5.89 -1.51 2.17
N PHE A 141 5.54 -2.35 1.21
CA PHE A 141 6.27 -2.55 -0.04
C PHE A 141 5.32 -2.42 -1.23
N LEU A 142 5.64 -1.49 -2.14
CA LEU A 142 5.01 -1.37 -3.44
C LEU A 142 5.98 -1.95 -4.46
N LEU A 143 5.59 -3.01 -5.14
CA LEU A 143 6.47 -3.73 -6.06
C LEU A 143 5.91 -3.67 -7.48
N ARG A 144 6.74 -3.24 -8.43
CA ARG A 144 6.41 -3.11 -9.85
C ARG A 144 7.36 -3.99 -10.67
N PRO A 145 6.89 -5.01 -11.40
CA PRO A 145 7.77 -5.78 -12.27
C PRO A 145 8.22 -4.94 -13.47
N GLN A 146 9.50 -5.06 -13.80
CA GLN A 146 10.08 -4.67 -15.07
C GLN A 146 10.40 -5.98 -15.81
N GLY A 147 9.65 -6.29 -16.85
CA GLY A 147 9.78 -7.57 -17.56
C GLY A 147 9.01 -8.71 -16.88
N ASP A 148 9.69 -9.81 -16.52
CA ASP A 148 9.05 -11.02 -15.97
C ASP A 148 8.47 -10.77 -14.56
N PRO A 149 7.16 -10.92 -14.35
CA PRO A 149 6.54 -10.75 -13.06
C PRO A 149 6.94 -11.81 -12.02
N ALA A 150 7.48 -12.95 -12.41
CA ALA A 150 7.85 -14.05 -11.51
C ALA A 150 8.81 -13.58 -10.39
N ALA A 151 9.74 -12.67 -10.70
CA ALA A 151 10.65 -12.11 -9.70
C ALA A 151 9.91 -11.35 -8.58
N VAL A 152 8.86 -10.60 -8.91
CA VAL A 152 8.04 -9.87 -7.93
C VAL A 152 7.17 -10.83 -7.12
N LEU A 153 6.61 -11.86 -7.76
CA LEU A 153 5.75 -12.84 -7.10
C LEU A 153 6.47 -13.66 -6.03
N ALA A 154 7.79 -13.84 -6.14
CA ALA A 154 8.62 -14.58 -5.20
C ALA A 154 9.02 -13.77 -3.95
N LEU A 155 8.79 -12.45 -3.92
CA LEU A 155 9.29 -11.57 -2.84
C LEU A 155 8.42 -11.53 -1.57
N PRO A 156 7.09 -11.60 -1.60
CA PRO A 156 6.27 -11.45 -0.40
C PRO A 156 6.59 -12.40 0.76
N PRO A 157 6.95 -13.68 0.53
CA PRO A 157 7.32 -14.60 1.62
C PRO A 157 8.63 -14.22 2.34
N VAL A 158 9.44 -13.35 1.76
CA VAL A 158 10.74 -12.93 2.35
C VAL A 158 10.57 -12.13 3.64
N VAL A 159 9.44 -11.38 3.75
CA VAL A 159 9.09 -10.58 4.93
C VAL A 159 7.63 -10.85 5.29
N GLU A 160 7.39 -11.87 6.11
CA GLU A 160 6.05 -12.33 6.49
C GLU A 160 5.21 -11.23 7.18
N ASP A 161 5.86 -10.34 7.93
CA ASP A 161 5.24 -9.21 8.61
C ASP A 161 5.21 -7.92 7.76
N GLY A 162 5.57 -8.01 6.47
CA GLY A 162 5.40 -6.95 5.48
C GLY A 162 4.00 -6.93 4.86
N ALA A 163 3.52 -5.76 4.50
CA ALA A 163 2.35 -5.57 3.64
C ALA A 163 2.81 -5.27 2.21
N PHE A 164 2.48 -6.15 1.28
CA PHE A 164 2.90 -6.05 -0.11
C PHE A 164 1.75 -5.60 -1.02
N VAL A 165 2.00 -4.58 -1.82
CA VAL A 165 1.13 -4.16 -2.92
C VAL A 165 1.87 -4.46 -4.21
N LEU A 166 1.39 -5.44 -4.97
CA LEU A 166 1.96 -5.83 -6.26
C LEU A 166 1.21 -5.12 -7.38
N LEU A 167 1.88 -4.21 -8.09
CA LEU A 167 1.30 -3.46 -9.20
C LEU A 167 1.56 -4.23 -10.50
N LEU A 168 0.56 -4.97 -10.96
CA LEU A 168 0.67 -5.91 -12.06
C LEU A 168 -0.15 -5.48 -13.26
N ASP A 169 0.37 -5.76 -14.45
CA ASP A 169 -0.39 -5.63 -15.68
C ASP A 169 -1.42 -6.77 -15.80
N PRO A 170 -2.60 -6.52 -16.40
CA PRO A 170 -3.63 -7.55 -16.55
C PRO A 170 -3.15 -8.89 -17.12
N PRO A 171 -2.25 -8.94 -18.14
CA PRO A 171 -1.73 -10.21 -18.67
C PRO A 171 -0.86 -11.00 -17.67
N ALA A 172 -0.24 -10.34 -16.69
CA ALA A 172 0.58 -11.00 -15.67
C ALA A 172 -0.27 -11.72 -14.60
N ILE A 173 -1.56 -11.43 -14.52
CA ILE A 173 -2.46 -12.02 -13.52
C ILE A 173 -3.04 -13.32 -14.08
N THR A 174 -2.23 -14.37 -14.09
CA THR A 174 -2.58 -15.72 -14.54
C THR A 174 -2.89 -16.64 -13.36
N GLU A 175 -3.49 -17.81 -13.62
CA GLU A 175 -3.69 -18.84 -12.58
C GLU A 175 -2.37 -19.26 -11.95
N THR A 176 -1.31 -19.40 -12.77
CA THR A 176 0.04 -19.74 -12.29
C THR A 176 0.58 -18.66 -11.35
N ALA A 177 0.39 -17.37 -11.69
CA ALA A 177 0.79 -16.26 -10.82
C ALA A 177 0.05 -16.29 -9.49
N LEU A 178 -1.27 -16.56 -9.51
CA LEU A 178 -2.06 -16.66 -8.28
C LEU A 178 -1.69 -17.88 -7.44
N GLN A 179 -1.33 -19.01 -8.06
CA GLN A 179 -0.78 -20.18 -7.37
C GLN A 179 0.57 -19.86 -6.70
N ALA A 180 1.46 -19.15 -7.37
CA ALA A 180 2.72 -18.70 -6.77
C ALA A 180 2.51 -17.82 -5.52
N LEU A 181 1.43 -17.03 -5.47
CA LEU A 181 1.05 -16.20 -4.34
C LEU A 181 0.16 -16.92 -3.31
N ALA A 182 -0.16 -18.19 -3.50
CA ALA A 182 -1.07 -18.91 -2.58
C ALA A 182 -0.56 -18.94 -1.14
N GLY A 183 0.75 -19.10 -0.95
CA GLY A 183 1.42 -19.11 0.35
C GLY A 183 1.75 -17.73 0.94
N ALA A 184 1.39 -16.62 0.25
CA ALA A 184 1.65 -15.25 0.68
C ALA A 184 0.34 -14.52 1.02
N PRO A 185 -0.20 -14.65 2.25
CA PRO A 185 -1.47 -14.01 2.62
C PRO A 185 -1.35 -12.49 2.82
N ASN A 186 -0.16 -11.95 2.87
CA ASN A 186 0.18 -10.56 3.11
C ASN A 186 0.25 -9.69 1.84
N VAL A 187 -0.43 -10.12 0.76
CA VAL A 187 -0.40 -9.48 -0.56
C VAL A 187 -1.76 -8.89 -0.93
N LEU A 188 -1.73 -7.67 -1.46
CA LEU A 188 -2.80 -7.02 -2.23
C LEU A 188 -2.31 -6.86 -3.67
N VAL A 189 -3.09 -7.29 -4.65
CA VAL A 189 -2.75 -7.13 -6.07
C VAL A 189 -3.44 -5.89 -6.63
N ALA A 190 -2.66 -4.96 -7.20
CA ALA A 190 -3.16 -3.78 -7.89
C ALA A 190 -3.06 -3.98 -9.41
N VAL A 191 -4.21 -4.02 -10.08
CA VAL A 191 -4.33 -4.24 -11.53
C VAL A 191 -4.12 -2.91 -12.24
N ARG A 192 -3.10 -2.79 -13.09
CA ARG A 192 -2.85 -1.56 -13.84
C ARG A 192 -3.83 -1.39 -14.99
N ALA A 193 -4.61 -0.31 -14.95
CA ALA A 193 -5.72 -0.10 -15.88
C ALA A 193 -5.26 0.33 -17.28
N GLU A 194 -4.17 1.11 -17.39
CA GLU A 194 -3.73 1.69 -18.66
C GLU A 194 -2.99 0.69 -19.55
N ALA A 195 -2.30 -0.29 -18.97
CA ALA A 195 -1.42 -1.19 -19.72
C ALA A 195 -2.17 -2.09 -20.70
N ALA A 196 -3.35 -2.55 -20.32
CA ALA A 196 -4.23 -3.37 -21.16
C ALA A 196 -5.68 -3.22 -20.69
N PRO A 197 -6.37 -2.08 -21.00
CA PRO A 197 -7.69 -1.76 -20.43
C PRO A 197 -8.73 -2.87 -20.67
N ALA A 198 -8.74 -3.48 -21.84
CA ALA A 198 -9.66 -4.58 -22.16
C ALA A 198 -9.45 -5.83 -21.28
N GLY A 199 -8.26 -6.03 -20.73
CA GLY A 199 -7.91 -7.15 -19.85
C GLY A 199 -8.29 -6.95 -18.38
N VAL A 200 -8.51 -5.70 -17.95
CA VAL A 200 -8.75 -5.36 -16.54
C VAL A 200 -9.95 -6.10 -15.94
N PRO A 201 -11.15 -6.13 -16.59
CA PRO A 201 -12.27 -6.86 -16.02
C PRO A 201 -12.01 -8.37 -15.87
N ALA A 202 -11.29 -8.97 -16.80
CA ALA A 202 -10.92 -10.38 -16.72
C ALA A 202 -9.94 -10.66 -15.57
N ALA A 203 -8.94 -9.81 -15.38
CA ALA A 203 -7.99 -9.89 -14.28
C ALA A 203 -8.69 -9.73 -12.92
N CYS A 204 -9.56 -8.72 -12.76
CA CYS A 204 -10.33 -8.51 -11.54
C CYS A 204 -11.24 -9.72 -11.22
N ARG A 205 -11.95 -10.28 -12.23
CA ARG A 205 -12.75 -11.50 -12.03
C ARG A 205 -11.91 -12.69 -11.59
N ARG A 206 -10.69 -12.84 -12.12
CA ARG A 206 -9.75 -13.92 -11.73
C ARG A 206 -9.30 -13.76 -10.29
N LEU A 207 -8.88 -12.56 -9.88
CA LEU A 207 -8.52 -12.24 -8.49
C LEU A 207 -9.68 -12.49 -7.52
N ARG A 208 -10.90 -12.07 -7.89
CA ARG A 208 -12.10 -12.28 -7.08
C ARG A 208 -12.43 -13.76 -6.90
N ARG A 209 -12.35 -14.58 -7.97
CA ARG A 209 -12.55 -16.03 -7.90
C ARG A 209 -11.51 -16.71 -7.01
N ALA A 210 -10.27 -16.27 -7.09
CA ALA A 210 -9.17 -16.75 -6.27
C ALA A 210 -9.13 -16.11 -4.86
N ARG A 211 -10.15 -15.29 -4.51
CA ARG A 211 -10.35 -14.67 -3.19
C ARG A 211 -9.18 -13.79 -2.71
N PHE A 212 -8.48 -13.15 -3.65
CA PHE A 212 -7.44 -12.17 -3.32
C PHE A 212 -8.04 -10.79 -2.98
N PRO A 213 -7.48 -10.05 -2.01
CA PRO A 213 -7.70 -8.62 -1.91
C PRO A 213 -7.03 -7.94 -3.11
N TYR A 214 -7.76 -7.06 -3.80
CA TYR A 214 -7.23 -6.37 -4.97
C TYR A 214 -7.65 -4.92 -5.07
N ALA A 215 -6.89 -4.17 -5.83
CA ALA A 215 -7.13 -2.80 -6.22
C ALA A 215 -7.07 -2.66 -7.75
N VAL A 216 -7.58 -1.56 -8.27
CA VAL A 216 -7.27 -1.09 -9.62
C VAL A 216 -6.36 0.13 -9.50
N TYR A 217 -5.33 0.19 -10.31
CA TYR A 217 -4.31 1.23 -10.28
C TYR A 217 -4.30 1.99 -11.61
N SER A 218 -4.24 3.31 -11.56
CA SER A 218 -4.17 4.19 -12.72
C SER A 218 -3.12 5.28 -12.56
N THR A 219 -2.31 5.48 -13.61
CA THR A 219 -1.38 6.60 -13.73
C THR A 219 -2.05 7.71 -14.55
N CYS A 220 -2.04 8.94 -14.05
CA CYS A 220 -2.68 10.08 -14.68
C CYS A 220 -1.66 11.09 -15.19
N HIS A 221 -1.59 11.27 -16.50
CA HIS A 221 -0.82 12.33 -17.16
C HIS A 221 -1.61 13.66 -17.20
N ARG A 222 -2.94 13.57 -17.18
CA ARG A 222 -3.87 14.72 -17.19
C ARG A 222 -5.04 14.50 -16.25
N ALA A 223 -5.48 15.56 -15.58
CA ALA A 223 -6.59 15.50 -14.64
C ALA A 223 -7.96 15.37 -15.30
N ALA A 224 -8.14 15.95 -16.48
CA ALA A 224 -9.43 16.09 -17.13
C ALA A 224 -10.23 14.79 -17.26
N PRO A 225 -9.67 13.63 -17.68
CA PRO A 225 -10.43 12.39 -17.80
C PRO A 225 -11.00 11.89 -16.47
N VAL A 226 -10.27 12.10 -15.36
CA VAL A 226 -10.70 11.69 -14.02
C VAL A 226 -11.74 12.67 -13.46
N LEU A 227 -11.51 13.98 -13.66
CA LEU A 227 -12.37 15.05 -13.13
C LEU A 227 -13.69 15.19 -13.89
N ALA A 228 -13.79 14.69 -15.12
CA ALA A 228 -15.03 14.68 -15.91
C ALA A 228 -16.18 13.91 -15.25
N GLY A 229 -15.89 13.12 -14.22
CA GLY A 229 -16.86 12.31 -13.49
C GLY A 229 -17.04 10.90 -14.05
N GLY A 230 -17.74 10.03 -13.29
CA GLY A 230 -17.99 8.63 -13.68
C GLY A 230 -16.80 7.68 -13.54
N TRP A 231 -15.56 8.21 -13.49
CA TRP A 231 -14.34 7.39 -13.43
C TRP A 231 -14.35 6.40 -12.25
N LEU A 232 -14.60 6.88 -11.03
CA LEU A 232 -14.60 6.02 -9.84
C LEU A 232 -15.76 5.02 -9.87
N SER A 233 -16.92 5.43 -10.35
CA SER A 233 -18.11 4.55 -10.45
C SER A 233 -17.87 3.41 -11.43
N ALA A 234 -17.26 3.69 -12.58
CA ALA A 234 -16.91 2.66 -13.55
C ALA A 234 -15.90 1.64 -12.99
N LEU A 235 -14.92 2.09 -12.23
CA LEU A 235 -13.97 1.20 -11.58
C LEU A 235 -14.59 0.43 -10.39
N ALA A 236 -15.56 1.01 -9.69
CA ALA A 236 -16.27 0.35 -8.59
C ALA A 236 -17.09 -0.87 -9.06
N GLU A 237 -17.55 -0.90 -10.32
CA GLU A 237 -18.21 -2.06 -10.92
C GLU A 237 -17.31 -3.30 -11.03
N LEU A 238 -16.01 -3.12 -10.94
CA LEU A 238 -15.02 -4.20 -10.88
C LEU A 238 -14.84 -4.76 -9.47
N HIS A 239 -15.51 -4.21 -8.47
CA HIS A 239 -15.48 -4.61 -7.05
C HIS A 239 -14.08 -4.61 -6.39
N PRO A 240 -13.16 -3.67 -6.67
CA PRO A 240 -11.89 -3.60 -5.98
C PRO A 240 -12.08 -3.04 -4.56
N LEU A 241 -11.16 -3.34 -3.64
CA LEU A 241 -11.13 -2.71 -2.31
C LEU A 241 -10.69 -1.24 -2.40
N PHE A 242 -9.69 -1.00 -3.26
CA PHE A 242 -9.11 0.32 -3.45
C PHE A 242 -9.03 0.65 -4.94
N VAL A 243 -9.09 1.94 -5.24
CA VAL A 243 -8.67 2.48 -6.52
C VAL A 243 -7.47 3.38 -6.25
N PHE A 244 -6.32 2.97 -6.74
CA PHE A 244 -5.08 3.73 -6.64
C PHE A 244 -4.94 4.66 -7.83
N LEU A 245 -4.64 5.91 -7.54
CA LEU A 245 -4.30 6.92 -8.53
C LEU A 245 -2.88 7.42 -8.26
N GLU A 246 -2.12 7.62 -9.31
CA GLU A 246 -0.81 8.26 -9.24
C GLU A 246 -0.72 9.32 -10.33
N ALA A 247 -0.44 10.58 -9.96
CA ALA A 247 -0.09 11.58 -10.94
C ALA A 247 1.28 11.25 -11.54
N ALA A 248 1.35 11.15 -12.86
CA ALA A 248 2.60 10.91 -13.59
C ALA A 248 3.60 12.07 -13.38
N GLU A 249 4.88 11.83 -13.65
CA GLU A 249 5.91 12.86 -13.47
C GLU A 249 5.72 14.06 -14.39
N ASP A 250 5.13 13.85 -15.58
CA ASP A 250 4.78 14.86 -16.56
C ASP A 250 3.41 15.52 -16.31
N CYS A 251 2.66 15.07 -15.30
CA CYS A 251 1.40 15.71 -14.92
C CYS A 251 1.65 17.11 -14.34
N PRO A 252 1.01 18.17 -14.87
CA PRO A 252 1.18 19.52 -14.34
C PRO A 252 0.86 19.57 -12.85
N PRO A 253 1.66 20.26 -12.02
CA PRO A 253 1.47 20.32 -10.56
C PRO A 253 0.05 20.77 -10.14
N ALA A 254 -0.52 21.77 -10.83
CA ALA A 254 -1.87 22.25 -10.55
C ALA A 254 -2.94 21.17 -10.84
N GLU A 255 -2.74 20.36 -11.89
CA GLU A 255 -3.65 19.25 -12.20
C GLU A 255 -3.50 18.12 -11.17
N ALA A 256 -2.27 17.79 -10.76
CA ALA A 256 -2.01 16.83 -9.69
C ALA A 256 -2.64 17.27 -8.36
N ASP A 257 -2.63 18.59 -8.06
CA ASP A 257 -3.33 19.15 -6.89
C ASP A 257 -4.85 18.98 -7.00
N ALA A 258 -5.43 19.27 -8.17
CA ALA A 258 -6.86 19.10 -8.41
C ALA A 258 -7.29 17.63 -8.29
N LEU A 259 -6.50 16.68 -8.80
CA LEU A 259 -6.73 15.24 -8.64
C LEU A 259 -6.76 14.82 -7.17
N TYR A 260 -5.79 15.26 -6.38
CA TYR A 260 -5.75 14.93 -4.95
C TYR A 260 -6.95 15.51 -4.18
N GLN A 261 -7.31 16.76 -4.44
CA GLN A 261 -8.50 17.37 -3.86
C GLN A 261 -9.77 16.61 -4.25
N TYR A 262 -9.86 16.14 -5.49
CA TYR A 262 -10.97 15.32 -5.97
C TYR A 262 -11.05 14.00 -5.21
N ILE A 263 -9.94 13.28 -5.05
CA ILE A 263 -9.85 12.04 -4.25
C ILE A 263 -10.30 12.28 -2.81
N CYS A 264 -9.85 13.37 -2.19
CA CYS A 264 -10.26 13.73 -0.83
C CYS A 264 -11.77 13.97 -0.72
N ARG A 265 -12.38 14.66 -1.70
CA ARG A 265 -13.84 14.85 -1.77
C ARG A 265 -14.59 13.52 -1.93
N LEU A 266 -14.15 12.63 -2.83
CA LEU A 266 -14.76 11.32 -3.02
C LEU A 266 -14.75 10.49 -1.74
N ARG A 267 -13.63 10.49 -1.00
CA ARG A 267 -13.53 9.83 0.31
C ARG A 267 -14.47 10.45 1.35
N ALA A 268 -14.67 11.75 1.31
CA ALA A 268 -15.59 12.44 2.23
C ALA A 268 -17.07 12.16 1.89
N CYS A 269 -17.40 12.08 0.59
CA CYS A 269 -18.76 11.81 0.12
C CYS A 269 -19.18 10.35 0.34
N GLN A 270 -18.29 9.38 0.12
CA GLN A 270 -18.51 7.94 0.32
C GLN A 270 -19.69 7.39 -0.52
N THR A 271 -19.82 7.87 -1.74
CA THR A 271 -20.93 7.50 -2.63
C THR A 271 -20.65 6.22 -3.44
N CYS A 272 -19.38 5.77 -3.49
CA CYS A 272 -18.97 4.55 -4.19
C CYS A 272 -18.41 3.51 -3.20
N PRO A 273 -18.68 2.21 -3.40
CA PRO A 273 -18.20 1.13 -2.52
C PRO A 273 -16.73 0.76 -2.83
N VAL A 274 -15.86 1.76 -2.87
CA VAL A 274 -14.41 1.61 -3.10
C VAL A 274 -13.67 2.78 -2.46
N VAL A 275 -12.47 2.54 -1.93
CA VAL A 275 -11.66 3.61 -1.33
C VAL A 275 -10.66 4.14 -2.36
N PRO A 276 -10.81 5.40 -2.83
CA PRO A 276 -9.81 6.01 -3.71
C PRO A 276 -8.61 6.50 -2.90
N VAL A 277 -7.40 6.26 -3.40
CA VAL A 277 -6.11 6.57 -2.75
C VAL A 277 -5.16 7.18 -3.78
N ASP A 278 -4.53 8.30 -3.43
CA ASP A 278 -3.38 8.83 -4.17
C ASP A 278 -2.10 8.18 -3.64
N LEU A 279 -1.47 7.32 -4.44
CA LEU A 279 -0.30 6.55 -3.99
C LEU A 279 0.89 7.44 -3.59
N ARG A 280 1.10 8.59 -4.22
CA ARG A 280 2.22 9.48 -3.86
C ARG A 280 1.90 10.33 -2.64
N ARG A 281 0.74 11.00 -2.65
CA ARG A 281 0.39 12.02 -1.64
C ARG A 281 -0.10 11.41 -0.33
N ASP A 282 -0.92 10.36 -0.39
CA ASP A 282 -1.37 9.69 0.83
C ASP A 282 -0.20 8.94 1.49
N VAL A 283 0.68 8.28 0.73
CA VAL A 283 1.88 7.65 1.28
C VAL A 283 2.83 8.70 1.89
N ALA A 284 3.01 9.86 1.23
CA ALA A 284 3.78 10.96 1.77
C ALA A 284 3.14 11.55 3.04
N PHE A 285 1.81 11.69 3.05
CA PHE A 285 1.06 12.13 4.24
C PHE A 285 1.23 11.16 5.40
N ILE A 286 1.10 9.85 5.18
CA ILE A 286 1.31 8.82 6.20
C ILE A 286 2.76 8.87 6.70
N THR A 287 3.74 8.99 5.80
CA THR A 287 5.17 9.08 6.15
C THR A 287 5.44 10.26 7.09
N ARG A 288 4.95 11.45 6.75
CA ARG A 288 5.08 12.64 7.62
C ARG A 288 4.36 12.46 8.94
N SER A 289 3.16 11.89 8.89
CA SER A 289 2.35 11.66 10.08
C SER A 289 3.01 10.67 11.06
N ILE A 290 3.74 9.68 10.56
CA ILE A 290 4.45 8.67 11.37
C ILE A 290 5.81 9.19 11.84
N GLY A 291 6.57 9.82 10.93
CA GLY A 291 7.96 10.24 11.18
C GLY A 291 8.14 11.67 11.68
N GLY A 292 7.07 12.48 11.67
CA GLY A 292 7.13 13.91 12.02
C GLY A 292 7.56 14.81 10.86
N GLU A 293 7.63 16.11 11.13
CA GLU A 293 8.14 17.09 10.17
C GLU A 293 9.60 16.76 9.84
N GLY A 294 9.94 16.69 8.56
CA GLY A 294 11.26 16.27 8.07
C GLY A 294 11.42 14.78 7.80
N ALA A 295 10.36 13.96 7.97
CA ALA A 295 10.40 12.57 7.52
C ALA A 295 10.68 12.52 6.00
N PRO A 296 11.55 11.60 5.53
CA PRO A 296 11.88 11.50 4.12
C PRO A 296 10.64 11.16 3.30
N GLN A 297 10.60 11.64 2.06
CA GLN A 297 9.61 11.18 1.07
C GLN A 297 9.69 9.64 0.98
N PRO A 298 8.61 8.95 0.57
CA PRO A 298 8.70 7.52 0.31
C PRO A 298 9.90 7.24 -0.60
N ALA A 299 10.73 6.28 -0.22
CA ALA A 299 11.86 5.89 -1.05
C ALA A 299 11.34 5.09 -2.24
N ALA A 300 11.55 5.60 -3.44
CA ALA A 300 11.19 4.96 -4.69
C ALA A 300 12.43 4.70 -5.53
N PHE A 301 12.56 3.47 -6.05
CA PHE A 301 13.68 3.04 -6.86
C PHE A 301 13.21 2.54 -8.22
N ASP A 302 13.91 2.94 -9.26
CA ASP A 302 13.63 2.48 -10.63
C ASP A 302 14.16 1.05 -10.88
N GLY A 303 13.92 0.54 -12.11
CA GLY A 303 14.40 -0.79 -12.52
C GLY A 303 15.91 -0.95 -12.48
N SER A 304 16.69 0.12 -12.64
CA SER A 304 18.16 0.09 -12.51
C SER A 304 18.64 0.06 -11.04
N GLY A 305 17.74 0.17 -10.08
CA GLY A 305 18.04 0.28 -8.67
C GLY A 305 18.38 1.71 -8.20
N SER A 306 18.22 2.71 -9.05
CA SER A 306 18.52 4.11 -8.74
C SER A 306 17.37 4.79 -8.02
N LEU A 307 17.67 5.62 -7.02
CA LEU A 307 16.68 6.37 -6.26
C LEU A 307 16.01 7.41 -7.15
N ARG A 308 14.66 7.36 -7.24
CA ARG A 308 13.86 8.31 -8.01
C ARG A 308 13.75 9.68 -7.31
N GLY A 309 13.48 10.71 -8.12
CA GLY A 309 13.23 12.07 -7.60
C GLY A 309 14.48 12.83 -7.16
N ALA A 310 15.67 12.34 -7.50
CA ALA A 310 16.94 12.99 -7.25
C ALA A 310 17.76 13.16 -8.55
N PRO A 311 17.28 13.94 -9.55
CA PRO A 311 17.92 14.03 -10.88
C PRO A 311 19.39 14.46 -10.82
N ALA A 312 19.77 15.30 -9.84
CA ALA A 312 21.18 15.68 -9.62
C ALA A 312 22.09 14.52 -9.15
N ARG A 313 21.51 13.35 -8.88
CA ARG A 313 22.17 12.14 -8.36
C ARG A 313 22.02 10.95 -9.31
N ALA A 314 21.48 11.18 -10.51
CA ALA A 314 21.35 10.15 -11.53
C ALA A 314 22.74 9.61 -11.91
N GLY A 315 22.92 8.28 -11.82
CA GLY A 315 24.19 7.62 -12.10
C GLY A 315 25.19 7.60 -10.93
N ASP A 316 24.90 8.23 -9.78
CA ASP A 316 25.77 8.13 -8.60
C ASP A 316 25.56 6.76 -7.91
N PRO A 317 26.61 5.91 -7.84
CA PRO A 317 26.55 4.59 -7.19
C PRO A 317 26.07 4.66 -5.71
N GLY A 318 26.31 5.78 -5.04
CA GLY A 318 25.89 6.01 -3.67
C GLY A 318 24.37 6.11 -3.47
N TYR A 319 23.60 6.18 -4.56
CA TYR A 319 22.12 6.19 -4.56
C TYR A 319 21.52 5.00 -5.34
N ASN A 320 22.33 3.97 -5.56
CA ASN A 320 21.90 2.77 -6.26
C ASN A 320 21.91 1.55 -5.33
N LEU A 321 20.78 0.81 -5.31
CA LEU A 321 20.57 -0.36 -4.45
C LEU A 321 21.55 -1.52 -4.69
N PHE A 322 22.13 -1.61 -5.88
CA PHE A 322 23.12 -2.64 -6.23
C PHE A 322 24.54 -2.26 -5.82
N CYS A 323 24.77 -0.99 -5.49
CA CYS A 323 26.09 -0.46 -5.15
C CYS A 323 26.23 -0.10 -3.67
N ALA A 324 25.12 0.27 -2.99
CA ALA A 324 25.12 0.71 -1.61
C ALA A 324 24.00 0.06 -0.79
N GLY A 325 24.13 0.03 0.54
CA GLY A 325 23.10 -0.44 1.45
C GLY A 325 21.92 0.55 1.52
N LEU A 326 20.70 0.02 1.75
CA LEU A 326 19.51 0.87 1.84
C LEU A 326 19.64 1.95 2.91
N GLY A 327 20.18 1.60 4.08
CA GLY A 327 20.40 2.54 5.18
C GLY A 327 21.30 3.71 4.79
N GLU A 328 22.40 3.43 4.06
CA GLU A 328 23.33 4.45 3.57
C GLU A 328 22.67 5.37 2.53
N ILE A 329 21.92 4.79 1.58
CA ILE A 329 21.18 5.56 0.57
C ILE A 329 20.18 6.50 1.24
N LEU A 330 19.40 6.00 2.20
CA LEU A 330 18.43 6.79 2.94
C LEU A 330 19.10 7.92 3.75
N GLN A 331 20.26 7.67 4.32
CA GLN A 331 21.05 8.71 5.01
C GLN A 331 21.52 9.81 4.07
N ARG A 332 22.06 9.44 2.91
CA ARG A 332 22.53 10.40 1.89
C ARG A 332 21.39 11.17 1.22
N ALA A 333 20.23 10.55 1.10
CA ALA A 333 19.06 11.14 0.44
C ALA A 333 18.36 12.24 1.26
N ARG A 334 18.79 12.49 2.51
CA ARG A 334 18.21 13.54 3.35
C ARG A 334 18.31 14.90 2.70
N PRO A 335 17.26 15.72 2.75
CA PRO A 335 17.45 17.14 2.57
C PRO A 335 18.42 17.62 3.67
N ALA A 336 19.49 18.32 3.26
CA ALA A 336 20.34 18.98 4.22
C ALA A 336 19.45 19.82 5.15
N CYS A 337 19.45 19.53 6.45
CA CYS A 337 18.83 20.44 7.41
C CYS A 337 19.47 21.80 7.18
N ARG A 338 18.73 22.76 6.63
CA ARG A 338 19.10 24.16 6.70
C ARG A 338 18.96 24.52 8.18
N LEU A 339 20.11 24.61 8.84
CA LEU A 339 20.26 25.25 10.15
C LEU A 339 19.76 26.69 10.07
#